data_535e6344ebc2230d15924c585fe16f86
#
_entry.id   535e6344ebc2230d15924c585fe16f86
#
_cell.length_a   1.000
_cell.length_b   1.000
_cell.length_c   1.000
_cell.angle_alpha   90.00
_cell.angle_beta   90.00
_cell.angle_gamma   90.00
#
_symmetry.space_group_name_H-M   'P 1'
#
loop_
_entity.id
_entity.type
_entity.pdbx_description
1 polymer ?
#
loop_
_entity_poly.entity_id
_entity_poly.type
_entity_poly.pdbx_seq_one_letter_code
_entity_poly.pdbx_strand_id
1 'polypeptide(L)'
;LRLSFLSTLGIIVGYGNIDFPLNPYIEHVKNKYARRSCEFIFGSVRSTVLACAFTLPVMILDLGKVSLISIPANIIADLPASACMILAGLTALTAKLSFLRMITAGLADITGVCASFLINLSKALAAVPHSSLNTTSFLFPLWLVFVLIVLAAVALIYRFRKRSALRAAALICAFTFFGVCAGSYAISRTATVITVADVGNGSAAVVSSGGKTALLGCGGDSYYALSNIESAMDSVGADKLDFLLIPRISKGESSLALDAIDSFSPDYILTGELDSNLEEILKTENYALAPAAEISVGNAELKYKTTDKTSIAVLKAKGADTVFVFRPSYAPNIKGDILILRENLPQGVSPGNFNLTALSADENRTPAVMGKLLSLGADAYATGGQGNIRITVFPSGKIFAERVD
;
A
#
# COMPACT_ATOMS: atom_id res chain seq x y z
N LEU A 1 -17.75 -3.23 5.89
CA LEU A 1 -18.63 -3.80 6.92
C LEU A 1 -17.88 -4.34 8.14
N ARG A 2 -16.79 -5.16 7.95
CA ARG A 2 -15.98 -5.75 9.02
C ARG A 2 -15.35 -4.67 9.93
N LEU A 3 -14.71 -3.65 9.36
CA LEU A 3 -14.07 -2.56 10.12
C LEU A 3 -15.07 -1.77 10.95
N SER A 4 -16.23 -1.40 10.39
CA SER A 4 -17.27 -0.66 11.10
C SER A 4 -17.85 -1.46 12.27
N PHE A 5 -18.10 -2.75 12.07
CA PHE A 5 -18.58 -3.63 13.13
C PHE A 5 -17.56 -3.76 14.28
N LEU A 6 -16.29 -4.04 13.95
CA LEU A 6 -15.23 -4.21 14.95
C LEU A 6 -14.94 -2.91 15.70
N SER A 7 -14.94 -1.77 15.01
CA SER A 7 -14.80 -0.45 15.64
C SER A 7 -15.90 -0.20 16.68
N THR A 8 -17.16 -0.42 16.30
CA THR A 8 -18.31 -0.24 17.21
C THR A 8 -18.24 -1.20 18.39
N LEU A 9 -17.93 -2.49 18.13
CA LEU A 9 -17.76 -3.50 19.16
C LEU A 9 -16.64 -3.11 20.14
N GLY A 10 -15.52 -2.62 19.63
CA GLY A 10 -14.39 -2.15 20.43
C GLY A 10 -14.78 -1.02 21.38
N ILE A 11 -15.52 -0.06 20.89
CA ILE A 11 -16.02 1.04 21.73
C ILE A 11 -16.98 0.51 22.80
N ILE A 12 -17.99 -0.29 22.46
CA ILE A 12 -18.99 -0.81 23.40
C ILE A 12 -18.32 -1.65 24.50
N VAL A 13 -17.49 -2.61 24.11
CA VAL A 13 -16.83 -3.50 25.08
C VAL A 13 -15.78 -2.74 25.90
N GLY A 14 -15.03 -1.85 25.28
CA GLY A 14 -13.95 -1.12 25.93
C GLY A 14 -14.43 -0.06 26.93
N TYR A 15 -15.52 0.66 26.62
CA TYR A 15 -16.06 1.67 27.53
C TYR A 15 -16.54 1.08 28.86
N GLY A 16 -17.05 -0.16 28.84
CA GLY A 16 -17.55 -0.83 30.07
C GLY A 16 -16.47 -1.48 30.92
N ASN A 17 -15.33 -1.89 30.33
CA ASN A 17 -14.38 -2.78 30.96
C ASN A 17 -12.95 -2.21 31.14
N ILE A 18 -12.61 -1.14 30.45
CA ILE A 18 -11.25 -0.57 30.47
C ILE A 18 -11.26 0.82 31.08
N ASP A 19 -10.67 0.94 32.30
CA ASP A 19 -10.42 2.24 32.92
C ASP A 19 -9.14 2.86 32.35
N PHE A 20 -9.27 4.03 31.73
CA PHE A 20 -8.11 4.79 31.30
C PHE A 20 -7.49 5.53 32.49
N PRO A 21 -6.15 5.54 32.64
CA PRO A 21 -5.46 6.09 33.82
C PRO A 21 -5.53 7.60 33.92
N LEU A 22 -6.20 8.29 32.99
CA LEU A 22 -6.25 9.75 32.91
C LEU A 22 -7.44 10.39 33.63
N ASN A 23 -8.45 9.62 34.05
CA ASN A 23 -9.61 10.13 34.77
C ASN A 23 -9.26 10.96 36.02
N PRO A 24 -8.31 10.56 36.91
CA PRO A 24 -8.01 11.32 38.11
C PRO A 24 -7.36 12.69 37.79
N TYR A 25 -6.70 12.86 36.66
CA TYR A 25 -6.09 14.16 36.29
C TYR A 25 -7.12 15.19 35.84
N ILE A 26 -8.23 14.75 35.23
CA ILE A 26 -9.32 15.63 34.76
C ILE A 26 -10.11 16.19 35.93
N GLU A 27 -10.27 15.43 37.03
CA GLU A 27 -11.00 15.85 38.22
C GLU A 27 -10.31 17.03 38.96
N HIS A 28 -9.00 17.21 38.78
CA HIS A 28 -8.23 18.30 39.38
C HIS A 28 -8.31 19.63 38.63
N VAL A 29 -8.93 19.66 37.43
CA VAL A 29 -9.09 20.89 36.64
C VAL A 29 -10.20 21.75 37.23
N LYS A 30 -9.84 22.85 37.87
CA LYS A 30 -10.78 23.76 38.57
C LYS A 30 -11.70 24.54 37.62
N ASN A 31 -11.28 24.82 36.40
CA ASN A 31 -12.06 25.56 35.41
C ASN A 31 -13.08 24.66 34.73
N LYS A 32 -14.38 24.98 34.89
CA LYS A 32 -15.50 24.17 34.30
C LYS A 32 -15.43 24.04 32.79
N TYR A 33 -15.02 25.09 32.07
CA TYR A 33 -14.90 25.05 30.60
C TYR A 33 -13.69 24.22 30.18
N ALA A 34 -12.53 24.43 30.80
CA ALA A 34 -11.34 23.65 30.54
C ALA A 34 -11.56 22.15 30.85
N ARG A 35 -12.23 21.84 31.95
CA ARG A 35 -12.60 20.46 32.31
C ARG A 35 -13.47 19.81 31.25
N ARG A 36 -14.51 20.50 30.75
CA ARG A 36 -15.40 19.98 29.70
C ARG A 36 -14.68 19.74 28.38
N SER A 37 -13.75 20.63 28.00
CA SER A 37 -12.90 20.44 26.83
C SER A 37 -11.95 19.25 26.99
N CYS A 38 -11.35 19.08 28.16
CA CYS A 38 -10.52 17.91 28.49
C CYS A 38 -11.34 16.60 28.42
N GLU A 39 -12.52 16.57 29.04
CA GLU A 39 -13.42 15.42 29.02
C GLU A 39 -13.80 15.01 27.57
N PHE A 40 -14.07 15.98 26.69
CA PHE A 40 -14.35 15.75 25.28
C PHE A 40 -13.14 15.16 24.55
N ILE A 41 -11.95 15.80 24.67
CA ILE A 41 -10.72 15.33 24.01
C ILE A 41 -10.36 13.91 24.48
N PHE A 42 -10.39 13.67 25.80
CA PHE A 42 -10.09 12.34 26.33
C PHE A 42 -11.13 11.29 25.94
N GLY A 43 -12.40 11.67 25.85
CA GLY A 43 -13.46 10.80 25.32
C GLY A 43 -13.19 10.40 23.88
N SER A 44 -12.82 11.36 23.03
CA SER A 44 -12.47 11.12 21.62
C SER A 44 -11.21 10.27 21.49
N VAL A 45 -10.14 10.55 22.25
CA VAL A 45 -8.93 9.71 22.30
C VAL A 45 -9.25 8.27 22.72
N ARG A 46 -10.03 8.13 23.81
CA ARG A 46 -10.42 6.81 24.33
C ARG A 46 -11.20 5.99 23.29
N SER A 47 -12.21 6.59 22.66
CA SER A 47 -13.01 5.92 21.63
C SER A 47 -12.16 5.53 20.41
N THR A 48 -11.27 6.42 19.96
CA THR A 48 -10.36 6.14 18.84
C THR A 48 -9.41 4.99 19.15
N VAL A 49 -8.76 5.01 20.32
CA VAL A 49 -7.82 3.95 20.74
C VAL A 49 -8.52 2.60 20.81
N LEU A 50 -9.74 2.56 21.37
CA LEU A 50 -10.53 1.33 21.46
C LEU A 50 -10.96 0.83 20.08
N ALA A 51 -11.44 1.73 19.22
CA ALA A 51 -11.77 1.40 17.85
C ALA A 51 -10.56 0.85 17.10
N CYS A 52 -9.42 1.55 17.13
CA CYS A 52 -8.18 1.12 16.48
C CYS A 52 -7.69 -0.24 16.99
N ALA A 53 -7.74 -0.48 18.31
CA ALA A 53 -7.28 -1.75 18.89
C ALA A 53 -8.08 -2.95 18.36
N PHE A 54 -9.40 -2.80 18.16
CA PHE A 54 -10.24 -3.86 17.64
C PHE A 54 -10.19 -3.99 16.11
N THR A 55 -9.93 -2.91 15.39
CA THR A 55 -9.77 -2.94 13.92
C THR A 55 -8.36 -3.30 13.48
N LEU A 56 -7.36 -3.18 14.37
CA LEU A 56 -5.95 -3.46 14.08
C LEU A 56 -5.70 -4.82 13.38
N PRO A 57 -6.31 -5.94 13.82
CA PRO A 57 -6.12 -7.22 13.13
C PRO A 57 -6.53 -7.20 11.66
N VAL A 58 -7.66 -6.58 11.36
CA VAL A 58 -8.16 -6.47 9.98
C VAL A 58 -7.28 -5.50 9.18
N MET A 59 -6.84 -4.40 9.78
CA MET A 59 -5.94 -3.46 9.11
C MET A 59 -4.60 -4.11 8.75
N ILE A 60 -4.04 -4.95 9.64
CA ILE A 60 -2.80 -5.68 9.39
C ILE A 60 -2.99 -6.76 8.33
N LEU A 61 -4.08 -7.53 8.38
CA LEU A 61 -4.26 -8.71 7.53
C LEU A 61 -4.86 -8.39 6.16
N ASP A 62 -5.83 -7.46 6.12
CA ASP A 62 -6.59 -7.16 4.88
C ASP A 62 -6.05 -5.91 4.16
N LEU A 63 -5.59 -4.88 4.90
CA LEU A 63 -5.19 -3.60 4.31
C LEU A 63 -3.66 -3.42 4.22
N GLY A 64 -2.89 -4.17 4.99
CA GLY A 64 -1.43 -4.05 5.01
C GLY A 64 -0.88 -2.69 5.46
N LYS A 65 -1.73 -1.77 5.93
CA LYS A 65 -1.36 -0.42 6.40
C LYS A 65 -2.09 -0.05 7.68
N VAL A 66 -1.38 0.61 8.60
CA VAL A 66 -1.94 1.15 9.85
C VAL A 66 -1.64 2.64 9.93
N SER A 67 -2.68 3.46 10.05
CA SER A 67 -2.52 4.92 10.18
C SER A 67 -2.03 5.30 11.57
N LEU A 68 -0.89 5.99 11.66
CA LEU A 68 -0.34 6.55 12.89
C LEU A 68 -0.99 7.88 13.27
N ILE A 69 -1.56 8.57 12.29
CA ILE A 69 -2.20 9.89 12.46
C ILE A 69 -3.69 9.77 12.82
N SER A 70 -4.24 8.55 12.89
CA SER A 70 -5.68 8.35 13.14
C SER A 70 -6.18 9.02 14.43
N ILE A 71 -5.36 9.04 15.50
CA ILE A 71 -5.76 9.66 16.78
C ILE A 71 -5.91 11.18 16.65
N PRO A 72 -4.88 11.96 16.26
CA PRO A 72 -5.04 13.40 16.06
C PRO A 72 -6.04 13.74 14.95
N ALA A 73 -6.11 12.94 13.88
CA ALA A 73 -7.08 13.12 12.81
C ALA A 73 -8.52 13.08 13.34
N ASN A 74 -8.86 12.08 14.14
CA ASN A 74 -10.20 11.93 14.70
C ASN A 74 -10.53 13.06 15.68
N ILE A 75 -9.60 13.49 16.54
CA ILE A 75 -9.83 14.61 17.46
C ILE A 75 -10.23 15.88 16.70
N ILE A 76 -9.54 16.17 15.59
CA ILE A 76 -9.80 17.37 14.78
C ILE A 76 -11.07 17.20 13.93
N ALA A 77 -11.29 16.00 13.40
CA ALA A 77 -12.39 15.73 12.47
C ALA A 77 -13.75 15.50 13.15
N ASP A 78 -13.80 15.01 14.41
CA ASP A 78 -15.03 14.60 15.10
C ASP A 78 -16.09 15.72 15.14
N LEU A 79 -15.70 16.94 15.50
CA LEU A 79 -16.60 18.08 15.56
C LEU A 79 -17.13 18.50 14.18
N PRO A 80 -16.26 18.79 13.18
CA PRO A 80 -16.72 19.15 11.84
C PRO A 80 -17.51 18.00 11.16
N ALA A 81 -17.15 16.74 11.36
CA ALA A 81 -17.86 15.61 10.79
C ALA A 81 -19.27 15.48 11.37
N SER A 82 -19.42 15.61 12.69
CA SER A 82 -20.70 15.59 13.37
C SER A 82 -21.58 16.76 12.91
N ALA A 83 -21.01 17.97 12.80
CA ALA A 83 -21.73 19.15 12.30
C ALA A 83 -22.17 18.93 10.83
N CYS A 84 -21.29 18.45 9.96
CA CYS A 84 -21.59 18.15 8.57
C CYS A 84 -22.75 17.13 8.45
N MET A 85 -22.75 16.08 9.24
CA MET A 85 -23.81 15.06 9.24
C MET A 85 -25.15 15.64 9.66
N ILE A 86 -25.19 16.44 10.73
CA ILE A 86 -26.43 17.09 11.23
C ILE A 86 -26.96 18.08 10.18
N LEU A 87 -26.08 18.94 9.63
CA LEU A 87 -26.44 19.94 8.63
C LEU A 87 -26.92 19.29 7.34
N ALA A 88 -26.27 18.22 6.89
CA ALA A 88 -26.72 17.45 5.71
C ALA A 88 -28.11 16.83 5.93
N GLY A 89 -28.35 16.27 7.12
CA GLY A 89 -29.67 15.75 7.51
C GLY A 89 -30.76 16.83 7.51
N LEU A 90 -30.48 18.00 8.09
CA LEU A 90 -31.39 19.15 8.08
C LEU A 90 -31.63 19.67 6.66
N THR A 91 -30.59 19.77 5.84
CA THR A 91 -30.72 20.17 4.43
C THR A 91 -31.63 19.20 3.67
N ALA A 92 -31.47 17.90 3.85
CA ALA A 92 -32.27 16.88 3.21
C ALA A 92 -33.74 16.95 3.64
N LEU A 93 -34.02 17.23 4.91
CA LEU A 93 -35.37 17.39 5.43
C LEU A 93 -36.03 18.67 4.89
N THR A 94 -35.33 19.79 4.90
CA THR A 94 -35.88 21.08 4.44
C THR A 94 -36.01 21.15 2.92
N ALA A 95 -35.25 20.40 2.16
CA ALA A 95 -35.30 20.35 0.70
C ALA A 95 -36.67 19.89 0.15
N LYS A 96 -37.43 19.15 0.93
CA LYS A 96 -38.82 18.71 0.57
C LYS A 96 -39.84 19.83 0.72
N LEU A 97 -39.50 20.92 1.38
CA LEU A 97 -40.42 22.00 1.71
C LEU A 97 -40.12 23.24 0.90
N SER A 98 -40.89 23.50 -0.15
CA SER A 98 -40.61 24.57 -1.13
C SER A 98 -40.55 25.99 -0.51
N PHE A 99 -41.27 26.25 0.59
CA PHE A 99 -41.25 27.54 1.30
C PHE A 99 -39.96 27.77 2.12
N LEU A 100 -39.17 26.71 2.37
CA LEU A 100 -37.89 26.79 3.09
C LEU A 100 -36.66 26.88 2.14
N ARG A 101 -36.83 27.13 0.85
CA ARG A 101 -35.77 27.09 -0.15
C ARG A 101 -34.56 27.95 0.20
N MET A 102 -34.78 29.16 0.75
CA MET A 102 -33.65 30.01 1.18
C MET A 102 -32.87 29.42 2.35
N ILE A 103 -33.57 28.84 3.33
CA ILE A 103 -32.94 28.20 4.49
C ILE A 103 -32.17 26.95 4.03
N THR A 104 -32.75 26.17 3.13
CA THR A 104 -32.11 24.97 2.57
C THR A 104 -30.83 25.34 1.81
N ALA A 105 -30.83 26.43 1.02
CA ALA A 105 -29.63 26.90 0.33
C ALA A 105 -28.52 27.29 1.31
N GLY A 106 -28.84 28.08 2.34
CA GLY A 106 -27.85 28.46 3.37
C GLY A 106 -27.31 27.25 4.16
N LEU A 107 -28.16 26.28 4.50
CA LEU A 107 -27.72 25.03 5.13
C LEU A 107 -26.82 24.19 4.21
N ALA A 108 -27.10 24.13 2.91
CA ALA A 108 -26.30 23.45 1.92
C ALA A 108 -24.90 24.09 1.78
N ASP A 109 -24.84 25.43 1.74
CA ASP A 109 -23.58 26.15 1.66
C ASP A 109 -22.69 25.87 2.89
N ILE A 110 -23.26 25.95 4.09
CA ILE A 110 -22.51 25.63 5.34
C ILE A 110 -22.05 24.17 5.34
N THR A 111 -22.92 23.25 4.90
CA THR A 111 -22.55 21.83 4.77
C THR A 111 -21.38 21.66 3.78
N GLY A 112 -21.41 22.36 2.65
CA GLY A 112 -20.35 22.36 1.65
C GLY A 112 -19.00 22.86 2.20
N VAL A 113 -19.01 23.91 3.02
CA VAL A 113 -17.81 24.42 3.70
C VAL A 113 -17.27 23.37 4.68
N CYS A 114 -18.11 22.75 5.51
CA CYS A 114 -17.70 21.69 6.42
C CYS A 114 -17.11 20.47 5.68
N ALA A 115 -17.74 20.05 4.58
CA ALA A 115 -17.26 18.95 3.76
C ALA A 115 -15.90 19.27 3.11
N SER A 116 -15.76 20.48 2.55
CA SER A 116 -14.50 20.96 1.97
C SER A 116 -13.38 21.03 3.00
N PHE A 117 -13.69 21.46 4.23
CA PHE A 117 -12.73 21.44 5.33
C PHE A 117 -12.25 20.01 5.64
N LEU A 118 -13.17 19.03 5.74
CA LEU A 118 -12.82 17.64 6.01
C LEU A 118 -11.97 17.03 4.89
N ILE A 119 -12.30 17.32 3.62
CA ILE A 119 -11.51 16.86 2.47
C ILE A 119 -10.09 17.45 2.51
N ASN A 120 -9.97 18.77 2.74
CA ASN A 120 -8.66 19.43 2.83
C ASN A 120 -7.85 18.96 4.03
N LEU A 121 -8.51 18.72 5.18
CA LEU A 121 -7.88 18.13 6.37
C LEU A 121 -7.33 16.73 6.05
N SER A 122 -8.12 15.88 5.40
CA SER A 122 -7.68 14.53 5.01
C SER A 122 -6.48 14.57 4.07
N LYS A 123 -6.50 15.45 3.05
CA LYS A 123 -5.36 15.65 2.14
C LYS A 123 -4.12 16.15 2.88
N ALA A 124 -4.27 17.11 3.78
CA ALA A 124 -3.16 17.65 4.56
C ALA A 124 -2.55 16.60 5.49
N LEU A 125 -3.39 15.76 6.12
CA LEU A 125 -2.91 14.67 6.98
C LEU A 125 -2.27 13.52 6.19
N ALA A 126 -2.79 13.22 5.00
CA ALA A 126 -2.19 12.24 4.10
C ALA A 126 -0.81 12.67 3.58
N ALA A 127 -0.59 13.98 3.40
CA ALA A 127 0.68 14.54 2.97
C ALA A 127 1.78 14.53 4.07
N VAL A 128 1.44 14.19 5.32
CA VAL A 128 2.44 14.10 6.39
C VAL A 128 3.33 12.89 6.17
N PRO A 129 4.65 13.05 6.06
CA PRO A 129 5.55 11.92 5.87
C PRO A 129 5.43 10.94 7.04
N HIS A 130 5.46 9.64 6.75
CA HIS A 130 5.29 8.55 7.72
C HIS A 130 3.93 8.56 8.45
N SER A 131 2.88 9.09 7.82
CA SER A 131 1.51 9.10 8.34
C SER A 131 0.92 7.69 8.49
N SER A 132 1.41 6.73 7.74
CA SER A 132 1.03 5.32 7.79
C SER A 132 2.24 4.43 8.04
N LEU A 133 1.99 3.32 8.73
CA LEU A 133 2.94 2.23 8.93
C LEU A 133 2.56 1.09 8.00
N ASN A 134 3.48 0.69 7.12
CA ASN A 134 3.29 -0.48 6.30
C ASN A 134 3.44 -1.76 7.15
N THR A 135 2.44 -2.62 7.10
CA THR A 135 2.36 -3.87 7.87
C THR A 135 2.33 -5.11 6.98
N THR A 136 2.72 -4.99 5.71
CA THR A 136 2.75 -6.11 4.76
C THR A 136 3.86 -7.14 5.06
N SER A 137 4.82 -6.81 5.94
CA SER A 137 5.84 -7.76 6.37
C SER A 137 5.23 -8.92 7.18
N PHE A 138 5.68 -10.14 6.93
CA PHE A 138 5.26 -11.37 7.65
C PHE A 138 5.44 -11.28 9.19
N LEU A 139 6.24 -10.34 9.67
CA LEU A 139 6.46 -10.11 11.11
C LEU A 139 5.19 -9.60 11.80
N PHE A 140 4.33 -8.84 11.12
CA PHE A 140 3.12 -8.27 11.73
C PHE A 140 2.03 -9.32 12.00
N PRO A 141 1.66 -10.22 11.07
CA PRO A 141 0.79 -11.35 11.39
C PRO A 141 1.34 -12.23 12.51
N LEU A 142 2.64 -12.49 12.53
CA LEU A 142 3.28 -13.26 13.61
C LEU A 142 3.16 -12.54 14.97
N TRP A 143 3.38 -11.23 14.99
CA TRP A 143 3.16 -10.43 16.20
C TRP A 143 1.70 -10.44 16.65
N LEU A 144 0.75 -10.42 15.73
CA LEU A 144 -0.67 -10.51 16.07
C LEU A 144 -1.00 -11.83 16.76
N VAL A 145 -0.49 -12.96 16.26
CA VAL A 145 -0.62 -14.27 16.91
C VAL A 145 -0.01 -14.24 18.31
N PHE A 146 1.17 -13.64 18.47
CA PHE A 146 1.81 -13.45 19.77
C PHE A 146 0.92 -12.65 20.74
N VAL A 147 0.32 -11.55 20.30
CA VAL A 147 -0.61 -10.74 21.11
C VAL A 147 -1.81 -11.58 21.56
N LEU A 148 -2.40 -12.39 20.66
CA LEU A 148 -3.52 -13.27 21.01
C LEU A 148 -3.11 -14.32 22.05
N ILE A 149 -1.92 -14.90 21.95
CA ILE A 149 -1.39 -15.87 22.93
C ILE A 149 -1.20 -15.19 24.30
N VAL A 150 -0.62 -13.98 24.33
CA VAL A 150 -0.43 -13.21 25.58
C VAL A 150 -1.77 -12.90 26.25
N LEU A 151 -2.76 -12.43 25.46
CA LEU A 151 -4.10 -12.15 25.98
C LEU A 151 -4.80 -13.42 26.49
N ALA A 152 -4.69 -14.52 25.78
CA ALA A 152 -5.24 -15.81 26.22
C ALA A 152 -4.58 -16.30 27.52
N ALA A 153 -3.26 -16.16 27.65
CA ALA A 153 -2.53 -16.52 28.87
C ALA A 153 -2.98 -15.66 30.07
N VAL A 154 -3.13 -14.34 29.86
CA VAL A 154 -3.64 -13.44 30.92
C VAL A 154 -5.09 -13.80 31.29
N ALA A 155 -5.93 -14.14 30.33
CA ALA A 155 -7.30 -14.57 30.58
C ALA A 155 -7.37 -15.86 31.40
N LEU A 156 -6.55 -16.85 31.04
CA LEU A 156 -6.52 -18.16 31.72
C LEU A 156 -5.94 -18.07 33.13
N ILE A 157 -4.81 -17.34 33.29
CA ILE A 157 -4.08 -17.31 34.59
C ILE A 157 -4.77 -16.38 35.57
N TYR A 158 -5.22 -15.21 35.12
CA TYR A 158 -5.70 -14.16 36.02
C TYR A 158 -7.20 -13.85 35.88
N ARG A 159 -7.91 -14.51 34.98
CA ARG A 159 -9.33 -14.24 34.67
C ARG A 159 -9.63 -12.73 34.52
N PHE A 160 -8.69 -11.96 33.95
CA PHE A 160 -8.73 -10.50 33.83
C PHE A 160 -8.91 -9.72 35.17
N ARG A 161 -8.81 -10.37 36.31
CA ARG A 161 -9.02 -9.72 37.63
C ARG A 161 -7.84 -8.86 38.10
N LYS A 162 -6.61 -9.15 37.66
CA LYS A 162 -5.41 -8.37 38.07
C LYS A 162 -5.08 -7.30 37.03
N ARG A 163 -5.43 -6.04 37.35
CA ARG A 163 -5.10 -4.86 36.52
C ARG A 163 -3.58 -4.73 36.24
N SER A 164 -2.74 -5.15 37.16
CA SER A 164 -1.28 -5.16 36.98
C SER A 164 -0.82 -6.12 35.88
N ALA A 165 -1.44 -7.29 35.75
CA ALA A 165 -1.11 -8.26 34.70
C ALA A 165 -1.52 -7.75 33.31
N LEU A 166 -2.70 -7.10 33.18
CA LEU A 166 -3.13 -6.47 31.94
C LEU A 166 -2.19 -5.33 31.51
N ARG A 167 -1.74 -4.50 32.46
CA ARG A 167 -0.77 -3.41 32.16
C ARG A 167 0.58 -4.00 31.69
N ALA A 168 1.07 -5.05 32.37
CA ALA A 168 2.31 -5.71 31.97
C ALA A 168 2.18 -6.35 30.57
N ALA A 169 1.06 -7.03 30.30
CA ALA A 169 0.79 -7.58 28.95
C ALA A 169 0.75 -6.49 27.88
N ALA A 170 0.07 -5.38 28.14
CA ALA A 170 0.01 -4.25 27.22
C ALA A 170 1.40 -3.66 26.93
N LEU A 171 2.24 -3.50 27.97
CA LEU A 171 3.62 -3.03 27.81
C LEU A 171 4.48 -4.01 26.99
N ILE A 172 4.36 -5.33 27.24
CA ILE A 172 5.06 -6.36 26.47
C ILE A 172 4.62 -6.31 25.00
N CYS A 173 3.32 -6.24 24.73
CA CYS A 173 2.80 -6.14 23.37
C CYS A 173 3.26 -4.85 22.66
N ALA A 174 3.27 -3.72 23.36
CA ALA A 174 3.77 -2.47 22.81
C ALA A 174 5.28 -2.53 22.52
N PHE A 175 6.07 -3.05 23.43
CA PHE A 175 7.53 -3.19 23.25
C PHE A 175 7.87 -4.12 22.09
N THR A 176 7.19 -5.27 21.99
CA THR A 176 7.38 -6.21 20.87
C THR A 176 6.89 -5.62 19.56
N PHE A 177 5.86 -4.78 19.55
CA PHE A 177 5.43 -4.04 18.36
C PHE A 177 6.53 -3.13 17.83
N PHE A 178 7.19 -2.35 18.70
CA PHE A 178 8.34 -1.53 18.29
C PHE A 178 9.49 -2.38 17.74
N GLY A 179 9.72 -3.56 18.32
CA GLY A 179 10.71 -4.52 17.81
C GLY A 179 10.36 -5.02 16.39
N VAL A 180 9.09 -5.33 16.14
CA VAL A 180 8.59 -5.72 14.82
C VAL A 180 8.70 -4.58 13.81
N CYS A 181 8.37 -3.34 14.20
CA CYS A 181 8.53 -2.17 13.34
C CYS A 181 10.00 -1.97 12.94
N ALA A 182 10.91 -2.04 13.91
CA ALA A 182 12.34 -1.91 13.66
C ALA A 182 12.88 -3.04 12.76
N GLY A 183 12.45 -4.28 13.01
CA GLY A 183 12.79 -5.44 12.19
C GLY A 183 12.27 -5.34 10.76
N SER A 184 11.02 -4.94 10.58
CA SER A 184 10.41 -4.71 9.27
C SER A 184 11.12 -3.61 8.50
N TYR A 185 11.45 -2.50 9.17
CA TYR A 185 12.24 -1.41 8.58
C TYR A 185 13.65 -1.88 8.15
N ALA A 186 14.32 -2.66 8.96
CA ALA A 186 15.64 -3.22 8.62
C ALA A 186 15.55 -4.16 7.40
N ILE A 187 14.52 -5.01 7.33
CA ILE A 187 14.28 -5.91 6.19
C ILE A 187 14.03 -5.09 4.92
N SER A 188 13.16 -4.08 4.97
CA SER A 188 12.84 -3.24 3.79
C SER A 188 14.06 -2.47 3.26
N ARG A 189 15.03 -2.16 4.13
CA ARG A 189 16.29 -1.51 3.74
C ARG A 189 17.33 -2.47 3.17
N THR A 190 17.26 -3.75 3.48
CA THR A 190 18.28 -4.74 3.08
C THR A 190 17.80 -5.67 1.98
N ALA A 191 16.52 -6.04 1.97
CA ALA A 191 15.92 -6.87 0.95
C ALA A 191 15.56 -6.04 -0.30
N THR A 192 15.49 -6.70 -1.44
CA THR A 192 14.89 -6.14 -2.66
C THR A 192 13.53 -6.79 -2.85
N VAL A 193 12.50 -5.97 -2.92
CA VAL A 193 11.11 -6.42 -3.13
C VAL A 193 10.67 -6.03 -4.52
N ILE A 194 10.12 -6.98 -5.26
CA ILE A 194 9.61 -6.80 -6.61
C ILE A 194 8.14 -7.21 -6.58
N THR A 195 7.24 -6.31 -6.93
CA THR A 195 5.81 -6.63 -7.04
C THR A 195 5.36 -6.47 -8.49
N VAL A 196 4.98 -7.58 -9.11
CA VAL A 196 4.43 -7.60 -10.46
C VAL A 196 2.93 -7.33 -10.35
N ALA A 197 2.47 -6.22 -10.92
CA ALA A 197 1.07 -5.80 -10.83
C ALA A 197 0.19 -6.54 -11.85
N ASP A 198 -1.05 -6.85 -11.46
CA ASP A 198 -2.06 -7.39 -12.37
C ASP A 198 -2.68 -6.26 -13.20
N VAL A 199 -2.10 -6.01 -14.36
CA VAL A 199 -2.51 -4.94 -15.28
C VAL A 199 -3.22 -5.45 -16.54
N GLY A 200 -3.55 -6.75 -16.58
CA GLY A 200 -4.13 -7.40 -17.77
C GLY A 200 -3.08 -7.61 -18.86
N ASN A 201 -3.38 -7.20 -20.11
CA ASN A 201 -2.45 -7.31 -21.24
C ASN A 201 -1.36 -6.24 -21.21
N GLY A 202 -0.51 -6.28 -20.19
CA GLY A 202 0.53 -5.29 -20.03
C GLY A 202 1.65 -5.77 -19.15
N SER A 203 2.53 -4.85 -18.78
CA SER A 203 3.55 -5.08 -17.78
C SER A 203 3.74 -3.86 -16.89
N ALA A 204 3.65 -4.07 -15.61
CA ALA A 204 4.05 -3.12 -14.60
C ALA A 204 4.64 -3.88 -13.42
N ALA A 205 5.85 -3.53 -13.03
CA ALA A 205 6.52 -4.10 -11.87
C ALA A 205 7.09 -3.00 -11.00
N VAL A 206 6.71 -3.00 -9.74
CA VAL A 206 7.25 -2.10 -8.72
C VAL A 206 8.45 -2.77 -8.06
N VAL A 207 9.59 -2.09 -8.06
CA VAL A 207 10.83 -2.56 -7.44
C VAL A 207 11.18 -1.63 -6.30
N SER A 208 11.35 -2.16 -5.10
CA SER A 208 11.85 -1.42 -3.94
C SER A 208 13.14 -2.03 -3.42
N SER A 209 14.19 -1.24 -3.30
CA SER A 209 15.50 -1.67 -2.81
C SER A 209 16.18 -0.52 -2.07
N GLY A 210 16.69 -0.78 -0.87
CA GLY A 210 17.43 0.23 -0.10
C GLY A 210 16.63 1.50 0.25
N GLY A 211 15.29 1.44 0.17
CA GLY A 211 14.39 2.58 0.41
C GLY A 211 14.17 3.47 -0.81
N LYS A 212 14.58 3.03 -2.00
CA LYS A 212 14.27 3.62 -3.30
C LYS A 212 13.28 2.75 -4.06
N THR A 213 12.36 3.39 -4.78
CA THR A 213 11.28 2.72 -5.50
C THR A 213 11.29 3.07 -6.97
N ALA A 214 11.21 2.05 -7.82
CA ALA A 214 11.13 2.17 -9.26
C ALA A 214 9.90 1.45 -9.80
N LEU A 215 9.21 2.04 -10.77
CA LEU A 215 8.18 1.39 -11.58
C LEU A 215 8.76 1.04 -12.94
N LEU A 216 8.77 -0.24 -13.27
CA LEU A 216 9.32 -0.78 -14.52
C LEU A 216 8.17 -1.18 -15.45
N GLY A 217 7.96 -0.39 -16.50
CA GLY A 217 6.78 -0.48 -17.35
C GLY A 217 5.52 0.08 -16.65
N CYS A 218 4.59 0.58 -17.43
CA CYS A 218 3.32 1.13 -16.95
C CYS A 218 2.24 0.95 -18.03
N GLY A 219 2.16 -0.24 -18.60
CA GLY A 219 1.17 -0.60 -19.60
C GLY A 219 0.17 -1.61 -19.08
N GLY A 220 -1.05 -1.53 -19.56
CA GLY A 220 -2.13 -2.46 -19.22
C GLY A 220 -3.45 -2.04 -19.85
N ASP A 221 -4.40 -2.94 -19.87
CA ASP A 221 -5.76 -2.72 -20.38
C ASP A 221 -6.86 -3.11 -19.38
N SER A 222 -6.47 -3.54 -18.18
CA SER A 222 -7.42 -3.81 -17.10
C SER A 222 -8.01 -2.49 -16.57
N TYR A 223 -9.31 -2.49 -16.28
CA TYR A 223 -9.99 -1.35 -15.63
C TYR A 223 -9.36 -0.98 -14.27
N TYR A 224 -8.80 -1.96 -13.58
CA TYR A 224 -8.16 -1.78 -12.27
C TYR A 224 -6.64 -1.64 -12.35
N ALA A 225 -6.04 -1.54 -13.54
CA ALA A 225 -4.60 -1.58 -13.72
C ALA A 225 -3.85 -0.51 -12.88
N LEU A 226 -4.32 0.73 -12.88
CA LEU A 226 -3.72 1.80 -12.08
C LEU A 226 -3.85 1.53 -10.57
N SER A 227 -5.02 1.09 -10.12
CA SER A 227 -5.26 0.72 -8.72
C SER A 227 -4.40 -0.47 -8.28
N ASN A 228 -4.15 -1.43 -9.19
CA ASN A 228 -3.28 -2.57 -8.91
C ASN A 228 -1.79 -2.16 -8.85
N ILE A 229 -1.37 -1.16 -9.65
CA ILE A 229 -0.03 -0.55 -9.52
C ILE A 229 0.07 0.19 -8.17
N GLU A 230 -0.96 0.93 -7.77
CA GLU A 230 -1.03 1.61 -6.48
C GLU A 230 -0.94 0.61 -5.32
N SER A 231 -1.72 -0.50 -5.39
CA SER A 231 -1.62 -1.61 -4.44
C SER A 231 -0.23 -2.26 -4.43
N ALA A 232 0.42 -2.39 -5.60
CA ALA A 232 1.78 -2.89 -5.68
C ALA A 232 2.79 -1.95 -5.00
N MET A 233 2.66 -0.63 -5.16
CA MET A 233 3.47 0.37 -4.44
C MET A 233 3.22 0.29 -2.94
N ASP A 234 1.96 0.18 -2.54
CA ASP A 234 1.57 0.00 -1.15
C ASP A 234 2.18 -1.25 -0.52
N SER A 235 2.22 -2.35 -1.27
CA SER A 235 2.78 -3.62 -0.82
C SER A 235 4.27 -3.53 -0.49
N VAL A 236 5.02 -2.66 -1.17
CA VAL A 236 6.44 -2.41 -0.89
C VAL A 236 6.67 -1.26 0.10
N GLY A 237 5.61 -0.61 0.53
CA GLY A 237 5.67 0.52 1.47
C GLY A 237 6.18 1.81 0.87
N ALA A 238 5.96 2.01 -0.42
CA ALA A 238 6.38 3.20 -1.13
C ALA A 238 5.25 4.22 -1.20
N ASP A 239 5.47 5.38 -0.61
CA ASP A 239 4.56 6.53 -0.72
C ASP A 239 4.92 7.43 -1.91
N LYS A 240 6.10 7.21 -2.53
CA LYS A 240 6.63 8.01 -3.64
C LYS A 240 7.38 7.12 -4.63
N LEU A 241 7.32 7.51 -5.89
CA LEU A 241 8.06 6.88 -6.96
C LEU A 241 9.35 7.68 -7.25
N ASP A 242 10.52 7.09 -6.98
CA ASP A 242 11.80 7.73 -7.30
C ASP A 242 12.11 7.65 -8.79
N PHE A 243 11.68 6.56 -9.44
CA PHE A 243 12.09 6.27 -10.81
C PHE A 243 10.97 5.57 -11.62
N LEU A 244 10.68 6.06 -12.82
CA LEU A 244 9.78 5.45 -13.79
C LEU A 244 10.55 5.03 -15.04
N LEU A 245 10.52 3.75 -15.41
CA LEU A 245 11.03 3.24 -16.69
C LEU A 245 9.86 2.98 -17.64
N ILE A 246 9.86 3.68 -18.77
CA ILE A 246 8.95 3.45 -19.90
C ILE A 246 9.75 2.78 -21.02
N PRO A 247 9.70 1.44 -21.15
CA PRO A 247 10.57 0.72 -22.09
C PRO A 247 10.32 1.11 -23.54
N ARG A 248 9.05 1.22 -23.91
CA ARG A 248 8.58 1.57 -25.26
C ARG A 248 7.19 2.20 -25.21
N ILE A 249 6.84 2.88 -26.29
CA ILE A 249 5.49 3.38 -26.49
C ILE A 249 4.65 2.31 -27.17
N SER A 250 3.87 1.60 -26.35
CA SER A 250 2.94 0.56 -26.79
C SER A 250 1.81 0.41 -25.78
N LYS A 251 0.65 -0.12 -26.22
CA LYS A 251 -0.49 -0.37 -25.33
C LYS A 251 -0.14 -1.22 -24.10
N GLY A 252 0.82 -2.13 -24.24
CA GLY A 252 1.17 -3.03 -23.14
C GLY A 252 2.36 -2.58 -22.29
N GLU A 253 3.06 -1.51 -22.65
CA GLU A 253 4.26 -1.05 -21.94
C GLU A 253 4.14 0.37 -21.40
N SER A 254 3.23 1.21 -21.96
CA SER A 254 3.11 2.63 -21.63
C SER A 254 1.69 3.20 -21.65
N SER A 255 0.64 2.39 -21.80
CA SER A 255 -0.74 2.91 -21.91
C SER A 255 -1.20 3.69 -20.67
N LEU A 256 -0.61 3.45 -19.53
CA LEU A 256 -0.88 4.12 -18.25
C LEU A 256 0.20 5.13 -17.86
N ALA A 257 1.12 5.48 -18.79
CA ALA A 257 2.27 6.33 -18.45
C ALA A 257 1.84 7.71 -17.91
N LEU A 258 0.83 8.32 -18.53
CA LEU A 258 0.32 9.63 -18.14
C LEU A 258 -0.34 9.56 -16.76
N ASP A 259 -1.22 8.60 -16.57
CA ASP A 259 -1.92 8.40 -15.30
C ASP A 259 -0.93 8.07 -14.17
N ALA A 260 0.14 7.31 -14.47
CA ALA A 260 1.20 6.98 -13.52
C ALA A 260 2.06 8.21 -13.16
N ILE A 261 2.37 9.09 -14.11
CA ILE A 261 3.10 10.33 -13.86
C ILE A 261 2.25 11.26 -12.97
N ASP A 262 0.98 11.45 -13.29
CA ASP A 262 0.07 12.31 -12.53
C ASP A 262 -0.17 11.77 -11.10
N SER A 263 -0.34 10.45 -10.97
CA SER A 263 -0.69 9.83 -9.67
C SER A 263 0.51 9.68 -8.75
N PHE A 264 1.69 9.33 -9.28
CA PHE A 264 2.85 8.96 -8.47
C PHE A 264 3.98 9.98 -8.50
N SER A 265 3.93 10.99 -9.37
CA SER A 265 4.90 12.10 -9.47
C SER A 265 6.35 11.61 -9.36
N PRO A 266 6.87 10.81 -10.30
CA PRO A 266 8.20 10.24 -10.24
C PRO A 266 9.28 11.33 -10.22
N ASP A 267 10.34 11.16 -9.42
CA ASP A 267 11.45 12.11 -9.39
C ASP A 267 12.26 12.12 -10.69
N TYR A 268 12.30 10.98 -11.39
CA TYR A 268 13.03 10.82 -12.63
C TYR A 268 12.37 9.80 -13.56
N ILE A 269 12.30 10.12 -14.86
CA ILE A 269 11.70 9.27 -15.88
C ILE A 269 12.76 8.87 -16.91
N LEU A 270 12.86 7.57 -17.18
CA LEU A 270 13.64 7.05 -18.30
C LEU A 270 12.70 6.46 -19.34
N THR A 271 12.81 6.92 -20.57
CA THR A 271 12.08 6.36 -21.70
C THR A 271 13.01 5.86 -22.78
N GLY A 272 12.68 4.70 -23.37
CA GLY A 272 13.41 4.12 -24.50
C GLY A 272 12.95 4.70 -25.84
N GLU A 273 11.74 5.21 -25.92
CA GLU A 273 11.13 5.84 -27.09
C GLU A 273 10.31 7.06 -26.65
N LEU A 274 10.12 8.02 -27.56
CA LEU A 274 9.36 9.23 -27.33
C LEU A 274 8.36 9.44 -28.46
N ASP A 275 7.10 9.77 -28.13
CA ASP A 275 6.10 10.25 -29.08
C ASP A 275 5.70 11.69 -28.75
N SER A 276 4.95 12.33 -29.64
CA SER A 276 4.54 13.75 -29.49
C SER A 276 3.70 14.00 -28.23
N ASN A 277 2.88 13.03 -27.80
CA ASN A 277 2.03 13.19 -26.62
C ASN A 277 2.85 13.09 -25.33
N LEU A 278 3.74 12.10 -25.25
CA LEU A 278 4.61 11.93 -24.10
C LEU A 278 5.65 13.05 -24.02
N GLU A 279 6.17 13.53 -25.17
CA GLU A 279 7.11 14.66 -25.22
C GLU A 279 6.52 15.95 -24.63
N GLU A 280 5.26 16.25 -24.92
CA GLU A 280 4.60 17.45 -24.40
C GLU A 280 4.51 17.46 -22.88
N ILE A 281 4.24 16.31 -22.28
CA ILE A 281 4.10 16.14 -20.82
C ILE A 281 5.45 16.10 -20.15
N LEU A 282 6.42 15.40 -20.73
CA LEU A 282 7.75 15.30 -20.18
C LEU A 282 8.54 16.63 -20.21
N LYS A 283 8.08 17.66 -20.94
CA LYS A 283 8.72 19.01 -20.93
C LYS A 283 8.80 19.62 -19.54
N THR A 284 7.91 19.25 -18.63
CA THR A 284 7.87 19.76 -17.25
C THR A 284 8.54 18.82 -16.24
N GLU A 285 8.97 17.64 -16.67
CA GLU A 285 9.49 16.57 -15.82
C GLU A 285 10.98 16.34 -16.03
N ASN A 286 11.64 15.73 -15.03
CA ASN A 286 13.03 15.28 -15.17
C ASN A 286 13.08 13.96 -15.94
N TYR A 287 13.41 13.99 -17.23
CA TYR A 287 13.47 12.77 -18.03
C TYR A 287 14.77 12.62 -18.82
N ALA A 288 15.06 11.36 -19.19
CA ALA A 288 16.08 11.04 -20.20
C ALA A 288 15.52 10.07 -21.24
N LEU A 289 15.88 10.32 -22.50
CA LEU A 289 15.64 9.42 -23.61
C LEU A 289 16.90 8.59 -23.85
N ALA A 290 16.83 7.29 -23.53
CA ALA A 290 17.97 6.39 -23.78
C ALA A 290 17.47 4.96 -24.08
N PRO A 291 17.86 4.38 -25.21
CA PRO A 291 17.53 3.00 -25.57
C PRO A 291 18.28 1.96 -24.72
N ALA A 292 19.32 2.39 -24.01
CA ALA A 292 20.04 1.58 -23.03
C ALA A 292 20.54 2.46 -21.90
N ALA A 293 20.39 2.00 -20.66
CA ALA A 293 20.85 2.71 -19.48
C ALA A 293 21.21 1.73 -18.36
N GLU A 294 22.05 2.22 -17.46
CA GLU A 294 22.41 1.56 -16.21
C GLU A 294 22.14 2.52 -15.07
N ILE A 295 21.30 2.09 -14.11
CA ILE A 295 20.74 2.95 -13.08
C ILE A 295 20.80 2.22 -11.75
N SER A 296 21.09 2.95 -10.68
CA SER A 296 21.05 2.44 -9.32
C SER A 296 19.68 2.67 -8.70
N VAL A 297 18.99 1.62 -8.31
CA VAL A 297 17.76 1.64 -7.51
C VAL A 297 18.11 1.20 -6.10
N GLY A 298 18.48 2.15 -5.25
CA GLY A 298 18.95 1.87 -3.89
C GLY A 298 20.17 0.95 -3.86
N ASN A 299 19.99 -0.29 -3.39
CA ASN A 299 21.05 -1.30 -3.28
C ASN A 299 21.14 -2.22 -4.51
N ALA A 300 20.27 -2.03 -5.50
CA ALA A 300 20.24 -2.83 -6.71
C ALA A 300 20.64 -2.01 -7.93
N GLU A 301 21.23 -2.67 -8.92
CA GLU A 301 21.65 -2.10 -10.19
C GLU A 301 20.70 -2.56 -11.30
N LEU A 302 20.03 -1.62 -11.95
CA LEU A 302 19.13 -1.89 -13.07
C LEU A 302 19.85 -1.60 -14.38
N LYS A 303 20.04 -2.63 -15.22
CA LYS A 303 20.54 -2.51 -16.60
C LYS A 303 19.38 -2.71 -17.56
N TYR A 304 19.09 -1.69 -18.31
CA TYR A 304 17.99 -1.67 -19.27
C TYR A 304 18.52 -1.56 -20.71
N LYS A 305 17.89 -2.31 -21.62
CA LYS A 305 18.16 -2.22 -23.06
C LYS A 305 16.90 -2.49 -23.88
N THR A 306 16.57 -1.57 -24.76
CA THR A 306 15.52 -1.74 -25.76
C THR A 306 16.10 -1.71 -27.17
N THR A 307 15.48 -2.51 -28.05
CA THR A 307 15.75 -2.57 -29.49
C THR A 307 14.41 -2.80 -30.19
N ASP A 308 14.37 -2.72 -31.52
CA ASP A 308 13.13 -2.94 -32.29
C ASP A 308 12.48 -4.31 -32.00
N LYS A 309 13.25 -5.30 -31.62
CA LYS A 309 12.78 -6.69 -31.41
C LYS A 309 12.66 -7.09 -29.94
N THR A 310 13.42 -6.45 -29.06
CA THR A 310 13.52 -6.86 -27.66
C THR A 310 13.54 -5.65 -26.72
N SER A 311 12.87 -5.78 -25.59
CA SER A 311 12.95 -4.82 -24.48
C SER A 311 13.15 -5.62 -23.20
N ILE A 312 14.32 -5.47 -22.60
CA ILE A 312 14.75 -6.27 -21.44
C ILE A 312 15.37 -5.34 -20.39
N ALA A 313 15.02 -5.58 -19.14
CA ALA A 313 15.74 -5.01 -18.01
C ALA A 313 16.29 -6.13 -17.12
N VAL A 314 17.49 -5.97 -16.61
CA VAL A 314 18.12 -6.88 -15.67
C VAL A 314 18.37 -6.12 -14.38
N LEU A 315 17.73 -6.52 -13.31
CA LEU A 315 17.94 -6.00 -11.98
C LEU A 315 18.90 -6.91 -11.23
N LYS A 316 20.07 -6.41 -10.94
CA LYS A 316 21.07 -7.09 -10.11
C LYS A 316 20.92 -6.66 -8.67
N ALA A 317 20.28 -7.52 -7.88
CA ALA A 317 20.15 -7.33 -6.46
C ALA A 317 21.19 -8.18 -5.70
N LYS A 318 21.51 -7.77 -4.48
CA LYS A 318 22.37 -8.56 -3.62
C LYS A 318 21.64 -9.87 -3.24
N GLY A 319 21.98 -10.95 -3.93
CA GLY A 319 21.41 -12.28 -3.66
C GLY A 319 20.72 -12.94 -4.84
N ALA A 320 20.18 -12.20 -5.81
CA ALA A 320 19.62 -12.78 -7.04
C ALA A 320 19.52 -11.76 -8.17
N ASP A 321 19.67 -12.23 -9.39
CA ASP A 321 19.51 -11.45 -10.61
C ASP A 321 18.08 -11.67 -11.16
N THR A 322 17.33 -10.58 -11.37
CA THR A 322 15.97 -10.62 -11.92
C THR A 322 15.95 -10.07 -13.33
N VAL A 323 15.38 -10.83 -14.25
CA VAL A 323 15.28 -10.45 -15.66
C VAL A 323 13.81 -10.15 -16.00
N PHE A 324 13.55 -8.93 -16.45
CA PHE A 324 12.27 -8.46 -16.94
C PHE A 324 12.26 -8.51 -18.47
N VAL A 325 11.30 -9.19 -19.06
CA VAL A 325 11.11 -9.25 -20.50
C VAL A 325 9.79 -8.58 -20.85
N PHE A 326 9.85 -7.33 -21.28
CA PHE A 326 8.68 -6.53 -21.64
C PHE A 326 8.12 -6.89 -23.02
N ARG A 327 8.99 -7.33 -23.94
CA ARG A 327 8.59 -7.76 -25.28
C ARG A 327 9.04 -9.20 -25.56
N PRO A 328 8.10 -10.14 -25.71
CA PRO A 328 8.41 -11.58 -25.79
C PRO A 328 8.76 -12.06 -27.20
N SER A 329 9.47 -11.29 -28.04
CA SER A 329 9.75 -11.75 -29.40
C SER A 329 10.94 -12.70 -29.48
N TYR A 330 12.10 -12.31 -28.99
CA TYR A 330 13.31 -13.11 -28.97
C TYR A 330 14.29 -12.62 -27.91
N ALA A 331 14.76 -13.51 -27.06
CA ALA A 331 15.70 -13.15 -25.99
C ALA A 331 16.74 -14.27 -25.77
N PRO A 332 17.78 -14.34 -26.62
CA PRO A 332 18.78 -15.38 -26.50
C PRO A 332 19.71 -15.17 -25.31
N ASN A 333 20.08 -16.27 -24.67
CA ASN A 333 21.10 -16.33 -23.61
C ASN A 333 20.85 -15.45 -22.38
N ILE A 334 19.58 -15.30 -21.98
CA ILE A 334 19.26 -14.65 -20.71
C ILE A 334 19.60 -15.60 -19.56
N LYS A 335 20.35 -15.10 -18.60
CA LYS A 335 20.68 -15.79 -17.35
C LYS A 335 20.25 -14.93 -16.17
N GLY A 336 19.71 -15.56 -15.16
CA GLY A 336 19.28 -14.93 -13.92
C GLY A 336 18.63 -15.95 -13.00
N ASP A 337 18.22 -15.53 -11.84
CA ASP A 337 17.54 -16.35 -10.84
C ASP A 337 16.01 -16.24 -10.95
N ILE A 338 15.52 -15.05 -11.32
CA ILE A 338 14.10 -14.74 -11.45
C ILE A 338 13.83 -14.23 -12.85
N LEU A 339 12.76 -14.76 -13.46
CA LEU A 339 12.30 -14.36 -14.78
C LEU A 339 10.91 -13.74 -14.67
N ILE A 340 10.75 -12.51 -15.16
CA ILE A 340 9.45 -11.82 -15.22
C ILE A 340 9.08 -11.65 -16.69
N LEU A 341 7.98 -12.25 -17.06
CA LEU A 341 7.50 -12.31 -18.45
C LEU A 341 6.22 -11.48 -18.60
N ARG A 342 6.08 -10.88 -19.77
CA ARG A 342 4.83 -10.32 -20.24
C ARG A 342 4.22 -11.26 -21.28
N GLU A 343 2.95 -11.65 -21.09
CA GLU A 343 2.08 -12.40 -22.01
C GLU A 343 2.58 -13.78 -22.46
N ASN A 344 3.78 -13.90 -23.00
CA ASN A 344 4.27 -15.12 -23.62
C ASN A 344 5.73 -15.41 -23.29
N LEU A 345 6.12 -16.68 -23.48
CA LEU A 345 7.50 -17.10 -23.38
C LEU A 345 8.30 -16.71 -24.63
N PRO A 346 9.40 -15.91 -24.52
CA PRO A 346 10.24 -15.56 -25.64
C PRO A 346 10.92 -16.78 -26.28
N GLN A 347 11.18 -16.72 -27.59
CA GLN A 347 11.98 -17.75 -28.24
C GLN A 347 13.44 -17.69 -27.71
N GLY A 348 14.00 -18.85 -27.40
CA GLY A 348 15.39 -18.99 -26.91
C GLY A 348 15.55 -18.88 -25.39
N VAL A 349 14.46 -18.72 -24.63
CA VAL A 349 14.49 -18.75 -23.17
C VAL A 349 14.03 -20.11 -22.65
N SER A 350 14.81 -20.71 -21.76
CA SER A 350 14.45 -21.95 -21.06
C SER A 350 14.06 -21.58 -19.62
N PRO A 351 12.73 -21.50 -19.31
CA PRO A 351 12.27 -21.02 -18.02
C PRO A 351 12.67 -21.94 -16.85
N GLY A 352 12.89 -23.23 -17.10
CA GLY A 352 13.38 -24.17 -16.07
C GLY A 352 14.81 -23.89 -15.57
N ASN A 353 15.53 -22.94 -16.19
CA ASN A 353 16.85 -22.50 -15.71
C ASN A 353 16.77 -21.38 -14.66
N PHE A 354 15.57 -20.89 -14.37
CA PHE A 354 15.32 -19.86 -13.36
C PHE A 354 14.71 -20.49 -12.11
N ASN A 355 15.06 -19.97 -10.96
CA ASN A 355 14.51 -20.43 -9.67
C ASN A 355 13.03 -20.07 -9.53
N LEU A 356 12.60 -18.98 -10.17
CA LEU A 356 11.23 -18.50 -10.14
C LEU A 356 10.88 -17.82 -11.47
N THR A 357 9.66 -18.03 -11.96
CA THR A 357 9.11 -17.31 -13.11
C THR A 357 7.81 -16.62 -12.74
N ALA A 358 7.69 -15.32 -12.99
CA ALA A 358 6.44 -14.57 -12.83
C ALA A 358 5.91 -14.14 -14.21
N LEU A 359 4.62 -14.34 -14.43
CA LEU A 359 3.93 -14.03 -15.68
C LEU A 359 2.93 -12.89 -15.44
N SER A 360 3.09 -11.77 -16.14
CA SER A 360 2.09 -10.72 -16.26
C SER A 360 1.26 -10.98 -17.52
N ALA A 361 0.03 -11.43 -17.38
CA ALA A 361 -0.88 -11.72 -18.48
C ALA A 361 -2.34 -11.59 -18.03
N ASP A 362 -3.26 -11.45 -18.98
CA ASP A 362 -4.69 -11.44 -18.70
C ASP A 362 -5.20 -12.84 -18.27
N GLU A 363 -6.38 -12.86 -17.68
CA GLU A 363 -7.02 -14.09 -17.17
C GLU A 363 -7.21 -15.14 -18.28
N ASN A 364 -7.50 -14.73 -19.52
CA ASN A 364 -7.78 -15.63 -20.63
C ASN A 364 -6.52 -16.34 -21.16
N ARG A 365 -5.38 -15.67 -21.14
CA ARG A 365 -4.10 -16.20 -21.65
C ARG A 365 -3.32 -16.97 -20.61
N THR A 366 -3.48 -16.62 -19.34
CA THR A 366 -2.76 -17.21 -18.22
C THR A 366 -2.76 -18.74 -18.24
N PRO A 367 -3.88 -19.49 -18.42
CA PRO A 367 -3.87 -20.94 -18.35
C PRO A 367 -2.97 -21.60 -19.42
N ALA A 368 -3.00 -21.08 -20.65
CA ALA A 368 -2.23 -21.64 -21.75
C ALA A 368 -0.71 -21.45 -21.57
N VAL A 369 -0.30 -20.24 -21.14
CA VAL A 369 1.11 -19.93 -20.93
C VAL A 369 1.64 -20.62 -19.68
N MET A 370 0.87 -20.66 -18.59
CA MET A 370 1.22 -21.37 -17.38
C MET A 370 1.39 -22.87 -17.60
N GLY A 371 0.47 -23.50 -18.36
CA GLY A 371 0.61 -24.91 -18.74
C GLY A 371 1.93 -25.18 -19.47
N LYS A 372 2.35 -24.29 -20.37
CA LYS A 372 3.63 -24.38 -21.06
C LYS A 372 4.83 -24.18 -20.12
N LEU A 373 4.78 -23.19 -19.22
CA LEU A 373 5.86 -22.93 -18.26
C LEU A 373 6.05 -24.14 -17.31
N LEU A 374 4.97 -24.67 -16.77
CA LEU A 374 5.00 -25.85 -15.90
C LEU A 374 5.51 -27.10 -16.64
N SER A 375 5.13 -27.31 -17.90
CA SER A 375 5.63 -28.43 -18.71
C SER A 375 7.14 -28.35 -18.98
N LEU A 376 7.72 -27.16 -18.92
CA LEU A 376 9.16 -26.91 -19.04
C LEU A 376 9.91 -26.92 -17.70
N GLY A 377 9.23 -27.30 -16.60
CA GLY A 377 9.82 -27.46 -15.28
C GLY A 377 10.04 -26.15 -14.52
N ALA A 378 9.35 -25.07 -14.91
CA ALA A 378 9.44 -23.78 -14.18
C ALA A 378 8.58 -23.77 -12.91
N ASP A 379 9.10 -23.18 -11.83
CA ASP A 379 8.28 -22.73 -10.72
C ASP A 379 7.66 -21.38 -11.09
N ALA A 380 6.36 -21.36 -11.40
CA ALA A 380 5.74 -20.23 -12.07
C ALA A 380 4.52 -19.69 -11.31
N TYR A 381 4.42 -18.36 -11.26
CA TYR A 381 3.29 -17.60 -10.75
C TYR A 381 2.72 -16.71 -11.86
N ALA A 382 1.43 -16.42 -11.84
CA ALA A 382 0.79 -15.54 -12.81
C ALA A 382 -0.13 -14.54 -12.12
N THR A 383 -0.23 -13.31 -12.67
CA THR A 383 -1.11 -12.26 -12.16
C THR A 383 -2.56 -12.50 -12.61
N GLY A 384 -2.81 -12.93 -13.83
CA GLY A 384 -4.10 -12.96 -14.52
C GLY A 384 -5.28 -13.42 -13.67
N GLY A 385 -6.13 -12.48 -13.21
CA GLY A 385 -7.28 -12.73 -12.35
C GLY A 385 -6.97 -13.25 -10.95
N GLN A 386 -5.71 -13.22 -10.52
CA GLN A 386 -5.24 -13.78 -9.24
C GLN A 386 -4.55 -12.74 -8.35
N GLY A 387 -4.54 -11.47 -8.76
CA GLY A 387 -3.92 -10.36 -8.03
C GLY A 387 -2.42 -10.19 -8.31
N ASN A 388 -1.81 -9.29 -7.55
CA ASN A 388 -0.40 -8.94 -7.67
C ASN A 388 0.50 -10.06 -7.15
N ILE A 389 1.71 -10.19 -7.72
CA ILE A 389 2.73 -11.15 -7.27
C ILE A 389 3.87 -10.38 -6.62
N ARG A 390 4.11 -10.63 -5.34
CA ARG A 390 5.22 -10.05 -4.60
C ARG A 390 6.36 -11.06 -4.48
N ILE A 391 7.56 -10.65 -4.87
CA ILE A 391 8.78 -11.44 -4.80
C ILE A 391 9.77 -10.70 -3.90
N THR A 392 10.19 -11.32 -2.82
CA THR A 392 11.17 -10.77 -1.89
C THR A 392 12.50 -11.50 -2.05
N VAL A 393 13.54 -10.76 -2.39
CA VAL A 393 14.91 -11.23 -2.53
C VAL A 393 15.72 -10.78 -1.31
N PHE A 394 16.15 -11.74 -0.50
CA PHE A 394 16.99 -11.45 0.66
C PHE A 394 18.49 -11.43 0.27
N PRO A 395 19.31 -10.66 1.00
CA PRO A 395 20.76 -10.64 0.76
C PRO A 395 21.47 -12.01 0.88
N SER A 396 20.78 -12.98 1.52
CA SER A 396 21.23 -14.36 1.66
C SER A 396 21.02 -15.22 0.39
N GLY A 397 20.41 -14.67 -0.65
CA GLY A 397 20.03 -15.41 -1.86
C GLY A 397 18.71 -16.18 -1.74
N LYS A 398 18.00 -16.07 -0.60
CA LYS A 398 16.66 -16.66 -0.48
C LYS A 398 15.64 -15.81 -1.22
N ILE A 399 14.84 -16.47 -2.06
CA ILE A 399 13.74 -15.89 -2.81
C ILE A 399 12.44 -16.39 -2.19
N PHE A 400 11.51 -15.50 -1.93
CA PHE A 400 10.18 -15.81 -1.44
C PHE A 400 9.15 -15.13 -2.33
N ALA A 401 8.19 -15.90 -2.84
CA ALA A 401 7.11 -15.36 -3.67
C ALA A 401 5.76 -15.59 -3.00
N GLU A 402 4.92 -14.57 -3.02
CA GLU A 402 3.56 -14.62 -2.48
C GLU A 402 2.60 -13.81 -3.36
N ARG A 403 1.32 -14.12 -3.27
CA ARG A 403 0.27 -13.31 -3.90
C ARG A 403 -0.17 -12.23 -2.92
N VAL A 404 -0.46 -11.06 -3.47
CA VAL A 404 -0.93 -9.90 -2.71
C VAL A 404 -2.17 -9.38 -3.44
N ASP A 405 -3.29 -9.37 -2.72
CA ASP A 405 -4.57 -8.86 -3.21
C ASP A 405 -4.65 -7.32 -3.12
#